data_3d3f7f5972c7c55d3c6d797e3370ca33
#
_entry.id   3d3f7f5972c7c55d3c6d797e3370ca33
#
_cell.length_a   1.000
_cell.length_b   1.000
_cell.length_c   1.000
_cell.angle_alpha   90.00
_cell.angle_beta   90.00
_cell.angle_gamma   90.00
#
_symmetry.space_group_name_H-M   'P 1'
#
loop_
_entity.id
_entity.type
_entity.pdbx_description
1 polymer ?
#
loop_
_entity_poly.entity_id
_entity_poly.type
_entity_poly.pdbx_seq_one_letter_code
_entity_poly.pdbx_strand_id
1 'polypeptide(L)'
;VEKNLQVRPLCPQPQILRCSWEEESELPTLRELGFEEPARDERAVLDFQGGEKEGWKWMNEWTWERGRLEKYKETRNGLVGADYSSKLSPWLSGGCISAVQVYWEIKRYEEERVANESTYWLFFELLWREFFRFVGRRYGPRLFAKGGIKGEETYPGDPHRDKLERWRLGQTEDEFVNANMVELVLTGWMSNRGRQNVASYLIHDLGQNWLDGARFFERNLIDYDPCSNYGNWAY
;
A
#
# COMPACT_ATOMS: atom_id res chain seq x y z
N VAL A 1 3.73 20.36 10.87
CA VAL A 1 3.71 20.17 9.40
C VAL A 1 2.37 20.56 8.82
N GLU A 2 1.25 20.09 9.36
CA GLU A 2 -0.09 20.31 8.80
C GLU A 2 -0.51 21.78 8.70
N LYS A 3 -0.20 22.60 9.70
CA LYS A 3 -0.61 24.02 9.75
C LYS A 3 -0.02 24.89 8.63
N ASN A 4 1.05 24.44 7.99
CA ASN A 4 1.76 25.17 6.95
C ASN A 4 1.79 24.40 5.62
N LEU A 5 0.99 23.36 5.48
CA LEU A 5 0.94 22.57 4.27
C LEU A 5 0.16 23.30 3.18
N GLN A 6 0.83 23.61 2.08
CA GLN A 6 0.21 24.11 0.87
C GLN A 6 0.27 23.00 -0.20
N VAL A 7 -0.88 22.45 -0.53
CA VAL A 7 -0.97 21.48 -1.61
C VAL A 7 -1.07 22.23 -2.94
N ARG A 8 -0.16 21.92 -3.87
CA ARG A 8 -0.19 22.53 -5.18
C ARG A 8 -1.49 22.25 -5.92
N PRO A 9 -1.93 23.13 -6.83
CA PRO A 9 -3.08 22.84 -7.68
C PRO A 9 -2.79 21.64 -8.61
N LEU A 10 -3.84 21.07 -9.15
CA LEU A 10 -3.72 20.04 -10.20
C LEU A 10 -3.04 20.65 -11.43
N CYS A 11 -2.14 19.90 -12.01
CA CYS A 11 -1.60 20.26 -13.32
C CYS A 11 -2.70 20.06 -14.37
N PRO A 12 -2.93 21.03 -15.25
CA PRO A 12 -3.89 20.86 -16.34
C PRO A 12 -3.43 19.72 -17.26
N GLN A 13 -4.39 18.93 -17.72
CA GLN A 13 -4.08 17.90 -18.71
C GLN A 13 -3.67 18.58 -20.01
N PRO A 14 -2.62 18.12 -20.66
CA PRO A 14 -2.25 18.62 -21.98
C PRO A 14 -3.37 18.30 -22.98
N GLN A 15 -3.82 19.31 -23.72
CA GLN A 15 -4.87 19.12 -24.72
C GLN A 15 -4.42 18.27 -25.91
N ILE A 16 -3.13 18.28 -26.19
CA ILE A 16 -2.51 17.53 -27.30
C ILE A 16 -1.20 16.95 -26.79
N LEU A 17 -1.08 15.64 -26.82
CA LEU A 17 0.20 14.94 -26.71
C LEU A 17 0.73 14.74 -28.13
N ARG A 18 1.82 15.42 -28.48
CA ARG A 18 2.51 15.13 -29.75
C ARG A 18 3.28 13.82 -29.57
N CYS A 19 2.78 12.77 -30.20
CA CYS A 19 3.51 11.52 -30.34
C CYS A 19 4.41 11.61 -31.58
N SER A 20 5.70 11.37 -31.41
CA SER A 20 6.65 11.29 -32.52
C SER A 20 6.78 9.88 -33.10
N TRP A 21 6.06 8.91 -32.54
CA TRP A 21 6.06 7.53 -33.00
C TRP A 21 4.79 7.28 -33.81
N GLU A 22 4.97 6.81 -35.04
CA GLU A 22 3.89 6.48 -35.96
C GLU A 22 3.51 4.99 -35.91
N GLU A 23 4.32 4.17 -35.21
CA GLU A 23 4.05 2.74 -35.06
C GLU A 23 3.20 2.48 -33.81
N GLU A 24 2.04 1.86 -34.00
CA GLU A 24 1.24 1.29 -32.94
C GLU A 24 1.94 0.03 -32.44
N SER A 25 2.44 0.06 -31.23
CA SER A 25 2.96 -1.12 -30.54
C SER A 25 1.90 -1.66 -29.59
N GLU A 26 1.60 -2.93 -29.69
CA GLU A 26 0.77 -3.61 -28.69
C GLU A 26 1.55 -3.79 -27.40
N LEU A 27 0.84 -3.70 -26.26
CA LEU A 27 1.45 -4.02 -24.97
C LEU A 27 1.75 -5.52 -24.92
N PRO A 28 2.96 -5.92 -24.49
CA PRO A 28 3.28 -7.33 -24.40
C PRO A 28 2.37 -8.02 -23.36
N THR A 29 1.94 -9.22 -23.66
CA THR A 29 1.21 -10.08 -22.74
C THR A 29 2.14 -10.61 -21.64
N LEU A 30 1.58 -11.05 -20.51
CA LEU A 30 2.38 -11.71 -19.46
C LEU A 30 3.14 -12.93 -20.00
N ARG A 31 2.54 -13.70 -20.89
CA ARG A 31 3.14 -14.86 -21.51
C ARG A 31 4.36 -14.53 -22.38
N GLU A 32 4.28 -13.44 -23.16
CA GLU A 32 5.41 -12.95 -23.95
C GLU A 32 6.55 -12.45 -23.07
N LEU A 33 6.24 -11.96 -21.86
CA LEU A 33 7.22 -11.59 -20.84
C LEU A 33 7.74 -12.78 -20.03
N GLY A 34 7.29 -14.03 -20.32
CA GLY A 34 7.72 -15.24 -19.64
C GLY A 34 7.02 -15.51 -18.31
N PHE A 35 5.88 -14.86 -18.06
CA PHE A 35 5.05 -15.08 -16.88
C PHE A 35 3.82 -15.91 -17.23
N GLU A 36 3.35 -16.69 -16.25
CA GLU A 36 2.04 -17.33 -16.31
C GLU A 36 0.95 -16.34 -15.84
N GLU A 37 -0.27 -16.53 -16.37
CA GLU A 37 -1.42 -15.77 -15.86
C GLU A 37 -1.65 -16.15 -14.39
N PRO A 38 -1.75 -15.17 -13.49
CA PRO A 38 -1.96 -15.45 -12.06
C PRO A 38 -3.34 -16.08 -11.84
N ALA A 39 -3.37 -17.15 -11.06
CA ALA A 39 -4.63 -17.73 -10.62
C ALA A 39 -5.36 -16.74 -9.73
N ARG A 40 -6.61 -16.43 -10.05
CA ARG A 40 -7.46 -15.56 -9.24
C ARG A 40 -7.98 -16.34 -8.04
N ASP A 41 -7.76 -15.82 -6.83
CA ASP A 41 -8.40 -16.31 -5.63
C ASP A 41 -9.74 -15.58 -5.43
N GLU A 42 -10.84 -16.31 -5.29
CA GLU A 42 -12.19 -15.76 -5.12
C GLU A 42 -12.34 -14.96 -3.80
N ARG A 43 -11.44 -15.16 -2.84
CA ARG A 43 -11.41 -14.44 -1.56
C ARG A 43 -10.69 -13.09 -1.65
N ALA A 44 -10.08 -12.78 -2.80
CA ALA A 44 -9.42 -11.50 -3.00
C ALA A 44 -10.39 -10.33 -2.72
N VAL A 45 -9.93 -9.38 -1.94
CA VAL A 45 -10.76 -8.26 -1.47
C VAL A 45 -11.30 -7.38 -2.60
N LEU A 46 -10.55 -7.26 -3.68
CA LEU A 46 -10.90 -6.57 -4.93
C LEU A 46 -10.21 -7.24 -6.10
N ASP A 47 -10.78 -7.07 -7.28
CA ASP A 47 -10.10 -7.34 -8.54
C ASP A 47 -9.36 -6.07 -8.97
N PHE A 48 -8.11 -5.93 -8.53
CA PHE A 48 -7.30 -4.75 -8.80
C PHE A 48 -6.86 -4.71 -10.26
N GLN A 49 -7.58 -3.95 -11.06
CA GLN A 49 -7.19 -3.67 -12.44
C GLN A 49 -6.29 -2.43 -12.49
N GLY A 50 -5.22 -2.50 -13.27
CA GLY A 50 -4.27 -1.40 -13.45
C GLY A 50 -4.85 -0.22 -14.22
N GLY A 51 -4.15 0.92 -14.18
CA GLY A 51 -4.46 2.10 -14.97
C GLY A 51 -5.24 3.17 -14.24
N GLU A 52 -5.14 4.39 -14.76
CA GLU A 52 -5.76 5.60 -14.21
C GLU A 52 -7.29 5.49 -14.18
N LYS A 53 -7.89 4.97 -15.25
CA LYS A 53 -9.36 4.85 -15.37
C LYS A 53 -9.95 3.97 -14.25
N GLU A 54 -9.32 2.83 -13.99
CA GLU A 54 -9.81 1.92 -12.95
C GLU A 54 -9.56 2.48 -11.54
N GLY A 55 -8.44 3.16 -11.33
CA GLY A 55 -8.19 3.86 -10.07
C GLY A 55 -9.24 4.93 -9.77
N TRP A 56 -9.61 5.74 -10.77
CA TRP A 56 -10.66 6.74 -10.64
C TRP A 56 -12.06 6.15 -10.50
N LYS A 57 -12.36 5.09 -11.23
CA LYS A 57 -13.63 4.36 -11.09
C LYS A 57 -13.81 3.86 -9.67
N TRP A 58 -12.79 3.20 -9.11
CA TRP A 58 -12.84 2.75 -7.72
C TRP A 58 -12.94 3.91 -6.73
N MET A 59 -12.15 4.98 -6.91
CA MET A 59 -12.22 6.17 -6.08
C MET A 59 -13.62 6.76 -6.06
N ASN A 60 -14.27 6.90 -7.22
CA ASN A 60 -15.62 7.40 -7.34
C ASN A 60 -16.62 6.48 -6.64
N GLU A 61 -16.57 5.19 -6.92
CA GLU A 61 -17.47 4.18 -6.33
C GLU A 61 -17.35 4.20 -4.80
N TRP A 62 -16.14 4.10 -4.26
CA TRP A 62 -15.92 4.05 -2.81
C TRP A 62 -16.32 5.36 -2.12
N THR A 63 -15.94 6.51 -2.69
CA THR A 63 -16.15 7.81 -2.10
C THR A 63 -17.59 8.29 -2.26
N TRP A 64 -18.10 8.33 -3.51
CA TRP A 64 -19.36 9.01 -3.84
C TRP A 64 -20.55 8.09 -3.84
N GLU A 65 -20.46 6.93 -4.45
CA GLU A 65 -21.59 6.02 -4.61
C GLU A 65 -21.89 5.29 -3.31
N ARG A 66 -20.85 4.76 -2.67
CA ARG A 66 -20.98 4.04 -1.40
C ARG A 66 -20.88 4.94 -0.17
N GLY A 67 -20.44 6.19 -0.30
CA GLY A 67 -20.32 7.16 0.80
C GLY A 67 -19.37 6.69 1.91
N ARG A 68 -18.31 5.93 1.58
CA ARG A 68 -17.45 5.32 2.61
C ARG A 68 -16.46 6.29 3.22
N LEU A 69 -16.15 7.38 2.52
CA LEU A 69 -15.22 8.40 3.02
C LEU A 69 -15.71 9.04 4.32
N GLU A 70 -17.00 9.28 4.47
CA GLU A 70 -17.56 9.91 5.66
C GLU A 70 -17.44 9.11 6.97
N LYS A 71 -17.16 7.79 6.85
CA LYS A 71 -17.01 6.84 7.98
C LYS A 71 -15.62 6.21 8.05
N TYR A 72 -14.70 6.68 7.23
CA TYR A 72 -13.39 6.06 7.06
C TYR A 72 -12.59 5.92 8.37
N LYS A 73 -12.58 6.92 9.23
CA LYS A 73 -11.87 6.87 10.52
C LYS A 73 -12.31 5.69 11.38
N GLU A 74 -13.59 5.39 11.38
CA GLU A 74 -14.19 4.33 12.17
C GLU A 74 -13.92 2.94 11.58
N THR A 75 -13.93 2.84 10.25
CA THR A 75 -13.88 1.57 9.54
C THR A 75 -12.46 1.12 9.16
N ARG A 76 -11.51 2.05 9.02
CA ARG A 76 -10.16 1.83 8.45
C ARG A 76 -9.34 0.69 9.06
N ASN A 77 -9.66 0.27 10.26
CA ASN A 77 -9.02 -0.85 10.95
C ASN A 77 -9.68 -2.21 10.67
N GLY A 78 -10.68 -2.26 9.78
CA GLY A 78 -11.30 -3.49 9.34
C GLY A 78 -10.33 -4.43 8.64
N LEU A 79 -10.70 -5.71 8.57
CA LEU A 79 -9.88 -6.76 8.00
C LEU A 79 -10.50 -7.36 6.75
N VAL A 80 -11.83 -7.46 6.71
CA VAL A 80 -12.58 -8.20 5.69
C VAL A 80 -13.50 -7.28 4.91
N GLY A 81 -13.59 -7.51 3.60
CA GLY A 81 -14.48 -6.79 2.69
C GLY A 81 -13.84 -5.58 2.02
N ALA A 82 -14.51 -5.05 1.02
CA ALA A 82 -14.00 -3.97 0.20
C ALA A 82 -14.11 -2.58 0.88
N ASP A 83 -15.07 -2.39 1.77
CA ASP A 83 -15.56 -1.07 2.20
C ASP A 83 -14.81 -0.44 3.38
N TYR A 84 -14.08 -1.22 4.18
CA TYR A 84 -13.47 -0.73 5.41
C TYR A 84 -12.37 0.34 5.22
N SER A 85 -11.71 0.33 4.05
CA SER A 85 -10.68 1.32 3.71
C SER A 85 -10.73 1.68 2.23
N SER A 86 -10.04 2.76 1.84
CA SER A 86 -10.04 3.24 0.46
C SER A 86 -9.39 2.30 -0.54
N LYS A 87 -8.45 1.47 -0.11
CA LYS A 87 -7.67 0.54 -0.96
C LYS A 87 -7.04 1.18 -2.20
N LEU A 88 -6.72 2.47 -2.12
CA LEU A 88 -6.12 3.22 -3.23
C LEU A 88 -4.62 2.96 -3.41
N SER A 89 -4.00 2.25 -2.46
CA SER A 89 -2.55 2.04 -2.43
C SER A 89 -1.96 1.40 -3.69
N PRO A 90 -2.59 0.41 -4.39
CA PRO A 90 -2.06 -0.13 -5.63
C PRO A 90 -1.95 0.92 -6.75
N TRP A 91 -2.98 1.73 -6.93
CA TRP A 91 -2.97 2.79 -7.94
C TRP A 91 -2.05 3.96 -7.58
N LEU A 92 -1.90 4.26 -6.28
CA LEU A 92 -0.95 5.26 -5.80
C LEU A 92 0.51 4.78 -5.93
N SER A 93 0.79 3.51 -5.66
CA SER A 93 2.14 2.94 -5.81
C SER A 93 2.54 2.80 -7.27
N GLY A 94 1.62 2.34 -8.12
CA GLY A 94 1.79 2.24 -9.57
C GLY A 94 1.77 3.59 -10.31
N GLY A 95 1.50 4.71 -9.60
CA GLY A 95 1.47 6.05 -10.21
C GLY A 95 0.26 6.29 -11.12
N CYS A 96 -0.74 5.42 -11.09
CA CYS A 96 -1.97 5.57 -11.88
C CYS A 96 -2.79 6.79 -11.42
N ILE A 97 -2.81 7.05 -10.11
CA ILE A 97 -3.36 8.26 -9.50
C ILE A 97 -2.33 8.88 -8.58
N SER A 98 -2.39 10.19 -8.37
CA SER A 98 -1.47 10.90 -7.48
C SER A 98 -2.13 11.27 -6.14
N ALA A 99 -1.32 11.38 -5.08
CA ALA A 99 -1.79 11.85 -3.77
C ALA A 99 -2.41 13.25 -3.84
N VAL A 100 -1.93 14.11 -4.76
CA VAL A 100 -2.50 15.45 -4.99
C VAL A 100 -3.90 15.36 -5.59
N GLN A 101 -4.14 14.45 -6.54
CA GLN A 101 -5.47 14.22 -7.09
C GLN A 101 -6.45 13.71 -6.02
N VAL A 102 -6.03 12.73 -5.22
CA VAL A 102 -6.84 12.21 -4.11
C VAL A 102 -7.15 13.30 -3.08
N TYR A 103 -6.17 14.16 -2.75
CA TYR A 103 -6.39 15.30 -1.85
C TYR A 103 -7.49 16.25 -2.36
N TRP A 104 -7.41 16.65 -3.63
CA TRP A 104 -8.41 17.55 -4.20
C TRP A 104 -9.79 16.90 -4.34
N GLU A 105 -9.83 15.58 -4.53
CA GLU A 105 -11.07 14.82 -4.52
C GLU A 105 -11.69 14.78 -3.12
N ILE A 106 -10.88 14.63 -2.06
CA ILE A 106 -11.35 14.75 -0.68
C ILE A 106 -11.93 16.16 -0.45
N LYS A 107 -11.23 17.21 -0.92
CA LYS A 107 -11.71 18.59 -0.75
C LYS A 107 -13.03 18.83 -1.48
N ARG A 108 -13.18 18.31 -2.69
CA ARG A 108 -14.46 18.35 -3.41
C ARG A 108 -15.58 17.66 -2.62
N TYR A 109 -15.29 16.48 -2.05
CA TYR A 109 -16.27 15.79 -1.22
C TYR A 109 -16.64 16.57 0.04
N GLU A 110 -15.68 17.22 0.68
CA GLU A 110 -15.92 18.08 1.85
C GLU A 110 -16.82 19.27 1.52
N GLU A 111 -16.68 19.86 0.34
CA GLU A 111 -17.50 20.98 -0.12
C GLU A 111 -18.91 20.54 -0.51
N GLU A 112 -19.06 19.40 -1.20
CA GLU A 112 -20.33 18.96 -1.77
C GLU A 112 -21.17 18.11 -0.81
N ARG A 113 -20.55 17.44 0.18
CA ARG A 113 -21.23 16.52 1.09
C ARG A 113 -20.98 16.84 2.55
N VAL A 114 -19.82 16.44 3.09
CA VAL A 114 -19.50 16.57 4.51
C VAL A 114 -18.01 16.67 4.75
N ALA A 115 -17.61 17.63 5.58
CA ALA A 115 -16.28 17.73 6.15
C ALA A 115 -16.33 17.22 7.59
N ASN A 116 -15.60 16.13 7.88
CA ASN A 116 -15.56 15.54 9.20
C ASN A 116 -14.19 14.91 9.52
N GLU A 117 -14.07 14.26 10.66
CA GLU A 117 -12.84 13.58 11.06
C GLU A 117 -12.42 12.46 10.10
N SER A 118 -13.35 11.80 9.43
CA SER A 118 -13.05 10.70 8.49
C SER A 118 -12.46 11.23 7.19
N THR A 119 -12.97 12.32 6.64
CA THR A 119 -12.41 12.98 5.45
C THR A 119 -11.01 13.50 5.73
N TYR A 120 -10.80 14.13 6.90
CA TYR A 120 -9.49 14.52 7.37
C TYR A 120 -8.55 13.32 7.53
N TRP A 121 -9.06 12.19 8.04
CA TRP A 121 -8.21 11.00 8.29
C TRP A 121 -7.66 10.39 7.01
N LEU A 122 -8.43 10.36 5.92
CA LEU A 122 -7.89 9.91 4.63
C LEU A 122 -6.76 10.82 4.14
N PHE A 123 -6.93 12.13 4.28
CA PHE A 123 -5.86 13.09 4.00
C PHE A 123 -4.63 12.83 4.87
N PHE A 124 -4.81 12.54 6.15
CA PHE A 124 -3.72 12.24 7.07
C PHE A 124 -2.93 10.98 6.66
N GLU A 125 -3.59 9.97 6.10
CA GLU A 125 -2.88 8.79 5.56
C GLU A 125 -2.02 9.15 4.33
N LEU A 126 -2.43 10.10 3.50
CA LEU A 126 -1.58 10.60 2.42
C LEU A 126 -0.34 11.31 2.96
N LEU A 127 -0.44 12.01 4.09
CA LEU A 127 0.70 12.63 4.75
C LEU A 127 1.70 11.59 5.28
N TRP A 128 1.24 10.46 5.80
CA TRP A 128 2.12 9.35 6.19
C TRP A 128 2.92 8.81 5.00
N ARG A 129 2.27 8.65 3.85
CA ARG A 129 2.95 8.25 2.63
C ARG A 129 4.06 9.22 2.24
N GLU A 130 3.78 10.51 2.26
CA GLU A 130 4.78 11.54 1.95
C GLU A 130 5.88 11.61 3.03
N PHE A 131 5.53 11.42 4.31
CA PHE A 131 6.50 11.34 5.39
C PHE A 131 7.53 10.24 5.13
N PHE A 132 7.11 9.03 4.78
CA PHE A 132 8.04 7.95 4.48
C PHE A 132 8.90 8.22 3.23
N ARG A 133 8.39 8.94 2.25
CA ARG A 133 9.20 9.43 1.12
C ARG A 133 10.28 10.41 1.57
N PHE A 134 9.97 11.33 2.48
CA PHE A 134 10.97 12.22 3.06
C PHE A 134 11.98 11.46 3.93
N VAL A 135 11.55 10.45 4.67
CA VAL A 135 12.45 9.54 5.40
C VAL A 135 13.40 8.84 4.43
N GLY A 136 12.88 8.25 3.35
CA GLY A 136 13.70 7.63 2.30
C GLY A 136 14.69 8.61 1.69
N ARG A 137 14.25 9.82 1.37
CA ARG A 137 15.14 10.88 0.84
C ARG A 137 16.20 11.33 1.84
N ARG A 138 15.87 11.39 3.12
CA ARG A 138 16.76 11.83 4.20
C ARG A 138 17.83 10.81 4.52
N TYR A 139 17.46 9.54 4.60
CA TYR A 139 18.34 8.46 5.08
C TYR A 139 18.91 7.61 3.96
N GLY A 140 18.34 7.68 2.76
CA GLY A 140 18.84 6.97 1.58
C GLY A 140 19.01 5.46 1.82
N PRO A 141 20.18 4.89 1.49
CA PRO A 141 20.43 3.45 1.62
C PRO A 141 20.27 2.88 3.04
N ARG A 142 20.35 3.72 4.08
CA ARG A 142 20.18 3.28 5.45
C ARG A 142 18.79 2.71 5.72
N LEU A 143 17.78 3.20 4.97
CA LEU A 143 16.41 2.69 5.08
C LEU A 143 16.33 1.19 4.75
N PHE A 144 17.25 0.69 3.92
CA PHE A 144 17.29 -0.70 3.47
C PHE A 144 18.37 -1.53 4.18
N ALA A 145 19.07 -0.95 5.13
CA ALA A 145 20.12 -1.61 5.87
C ALA A 145 19.57 -2.41 7.06
N LYS A 146 20.24 -3.49 7.45
CA LYS A 146 19.83 -4.38 8.54
C LYS A 146 19.64 -3.67 9.88
N GLY A 147 20.48 -2.67 10.18
CA GLY A 147 20.34 -1.83 11.36
C GLY A 147 19.33 -0.69 11.22
N GLY A 148 18.65 -0.57 10.06
CA GLY A 148 17.66 0.47 9.80
C GLY A 148 18.23 1.89 9.91
N ILE A 149 17.33 2.84 10.13
CA ILE A 149 17.66 4.28 10.22
C ILE A 149 18.60 4.58 11.41
N LYS A 150 18.43 3.86 12.53
CA LYS A 150 19.22 4.04 13.74
C LYS A 150 20.63 3.46 13.64
N GLY A 151 20.85 2.51 12.73
CA GLY A 151 22.14 1.82 12.58
C GLY A 151 22.40 0.77 13.68
N GLU A 152 21.39 0.42 14.45
CA GLU A 152 21.48 -0.55 15.55
C GLU A 152 20.87 -1.89 15.11
N GLU A 153 21.63 -2.98 15.21
CA GLU A 153 21.09 -4.32 14.97
C GLU A 153 20.38 -4.84 16.25
N THR A 154 19.16 -4.35 16.48
CA THR A 154 18.36 -4.71 17.64
C THR A 154 17.93 -6.19 17.60
N TYR A 155 17.68 -6.70 16.39
CA TYR A 155 17.28 -8.07 16.15
C TYR A 155 18.17 -8.68 15.05
N PRO A 156 19.24 -9.38 15.42
CA PRO A 156 20.17 -9.99 14.45
C PRO A 156 19.49 -11.08 13.59
N GLY A 157 18.30 -11.52 14.00
CA GLY A 157 17.60 -12.67 13.44
C GLY A 157 18.01 -13.96 14.11
N ASP A 158 17.04 -14.87 14.27
CA ASP A 158 17.31 -16.24 14.70
C ASP A 158 18.00 -16.99 13.55
N PRO A 159 19.11 -17.69 13.77
CA PRO A 159 19.71 -18.56 12.77
C PRO A 159 18.76 -19.72 12.34
N HIS A 160 17.71 -19.99 13.10
CA HIS A 160 16.69 -20.98 12.78
C HIS A 160 15.73 -20.45 11.71
N ARG A 161 16.03 -20.75 10.47
CA ARG A 161 15.22 -20.34 9.31
C ARG A 161 13.82 -20.94 9.29
N ASP A 162 13.57 -22.02 10.00
CA ASP A 162 12.27 -22.70 10.09
C ASP A 162 11.15 -21.78 10.61
N LYS A 163 11.43 -20.94 11.59
CA LYS A 163 10.45 -19.97 12.12
C LYS A 163 10.05 -18.94 11.05
N LEU A 164 11.02 -18.43 10.30
CA LEU A 164 10.77 -17.48 9.22
C LEU A 164 9.96 -18.12 8.08
N GLU A 165 10.29 -19.35 7.71
CA GLU A 165 9.54 -20.07 6.67
C GLU A 165 8.11 -20.39 7.12
N ARG A 166 7.90 -20.82 8.36
CA ARG A 166 6.55 -21.02 8.92
C ARG A 166 5.74 -19.73 8.90
N TRP A 167 6.35 -18.60 9.24
CA TRP A 167 5.69 -17.30 9.15
C TRP A 167 5.31 -16.96 7.70
N ARG A 168 6.21 -17.11 6.75
CA ARG A 168 5.96 -16.88 5.31
C ARG A 168 4.81 -17.70 4.76
N LEU A 169 4.71 -18.96 5.22
CA LEU A 169 3.70 -19.91 4.77
C LEU A 169 2.37 -19.82 5.54
N GLY A 170 2.28 -18.94 6.55
CA GLY A 170 1.11 -18.88 7.41
C GLY A 170 0.90 -20.17 8.22
N GLN A 171 1.97 -20.73 8.76
CA GLN A 171 2.02 -22.00 9.52
C GLN A 171 2.61 -21.79 10.92
N THR A 172 2.36 -20.64 11.52
CA THR A 172 2.76 -20.30 12.89
C THR A 172 1.74 -20.87 13.89
N GLU A 173 1.96 -20.62 15.15
CA GLU A 173 1.02 -20.98 16.22
C GLU A 173 -0.14 -19.99 16.38
N ASP A 174 -0.04 -18.83 15.72
CA ASP A 174 -1.06 -17.78 15.74
C ASP A 174 -1.94 -17.84 14.48
N GLU A 175 -3.20 -18.21 14.64
CA GLU A 175 -4.15 -18.35 13.54
C GLU A 175 -4.45 -17.02 12.84
N PHE A 176 -4.42 -15.88 13.58
CA PHE A 176 -4.65 -14.57 12.99
C PHE A 176 -3.48 -14.17 12.07
N VAL A 177 -2.25 -14.42 12.51
CA VAL A 177 -1.04 -14.22 11.68
C VAL A 177 -1.12 -15.11 10.44
N ASN A 178 -1.46 -16.39 10.63
CA ASN A 178 -1.56 -17.35 9.52
C ASN A 178 -2.57 -16.91 8.47
N ALA A 179 -3.77 -16.49 8.89
CA ALA A 179 -4.81 -16.04 7.97
C ALA A 179 -4.35 -14.84 7.12
N ASN A 180 -3.70 -13.84 7.75
CA ASN A 180 -3.19 -12.66 7.05
C ASN A 180 -2.03 -13.00 6.10
N MET A 181 -1.13 -13.92 6.48
CA MET A 181 -0.03 -14.32 5.62
C MET A 181 -0.52 -15.13 4.41
N VAL A 182 -1.52 -15.99 4.60
CA VAL A 182 -2.18 -16.73 3.51
C VAL A 182 -2.89 -15.77 2.56
N GLU A 183 -3.62 -14.75 3.08
CA GLU A 183 -4.22 -13.70 2.26
C GLU A 183 -3.17 -13.01 1.39
N LEU A 184 -2.05 -12.60 1.99
CA LEU A 184 -0.96 -11.95 1.27
C LEU A 184 -0.42 -12.81 0.11
N VAL A 185 -0.12 -14.07 0.40
CA VAL A 185 0.49 -14.97 -0.59
C VAL A 185 -0.46 -15.27 -1.75
N LEU A 186 -1.74 -15.45 -1.47
CA LEU A 186 -2.73 -15.82 -2.48
C LEU A 186 -3.26 -14.64 -3.28
N THR A 187 -3.29 -13.44 -2.70
CA THR A 187 -3.98 -12.28 -3.31
C THR A 187 -3.08 -11.08 -3.57
N GLY A 188 -1.86 -11.08 -3.03
CA GLY A 188 -0.98 -9.92 -3.05
C GLY A 188 -1.46 -8.76 -2.16
N TRP A 189 -2.52 -8.98 -1.38
CA TRP A 189 -3.12 -7.96 -0.52
C TRP A 189 -3.08 -8.37 0.96
N MET A 190 -3.01 -7.38 1.82
CA MET A 190 -3.22 -7.52 3.27
C MET A 190 -3.70 -6.18 3.84
N SER A 191 -4.66 -6.22 4.75
CA SER A 191 -5.12 -5.01 5.45
C SER A 191 -3.98 -4.35 6.23
N ASN A 192 -4.06 -3.02 6.44
CA ASN A 192 -3.05 -2.31 7.24
C ASN A 192 -2.95 -2.90 8.66
N ARG A 193 -4.07 -3.27 9.27
CA ARG A 193 -4.09 -3.90 10.60
C ARG A 193 -3.42 -5.27 10.56
N GLY A 194 -3.65 -6.07 9.53
CA GLY A 194 -2.95 -7.33 9.31
C GLY A 194 -1.44 -7.13 9.24
N ARG A 195 -0.98 -6.19 8.41
CA ARG A 195 0.46 -5.87 8.25
C ARG A 195 1.14 -5.55 9.58
N GLN A 196 0.50 -4.72 10.41
CA GLN A 196 1.03 -4.37 11.74
C GLN A 196 1.18 -5.59 12.65
N ASN A 197 0.17 -6.46 12.69
CA ASN A 197 0.19 -7.63 13.56
C ASN A 197 1.21 -8.68 13.10
N VAL A 198 1.25 -9.01 11.81
CA VAL A 198 2.20 -10.00 11.31
C VAL A 198 3.66 -9.52 11.40
N ALA A 199 3.89 -8.20 11.27
CA ALA A 199 5.20 -7.60 11.47
C ALA A 199 5.62 -7.64 12.93
N SER A 200 4.74 -7.25 13.85
CA SER A 200 4.96 -7.34 15.29
C SER A 200 5.30 -8.77 15.73
N TYR A 201 4.52 -9.74 15.27
CA TYR A 201 4.74 -11.15 15.56
C TYR A 201 6.10 -11.64 15.04
N LEU A 202 6.47 -11.29 13.83
CA LEU A 202 7.78 -11.65 13.25
C LEU A 202 8.93 -11.15 14.12
N ILE A 203 8.86 -9.89 14.55
CA ILE A 203 9.96 -9.22 15.26
C ILE A 203 9.99 -9.64 16.71
N HIS A 204 8.87 -9.56 17.42
CA HIS A 204 8.83 -9.66 18.88
C HIS A 204 8.62 -11.09 19.37
N ASP A 205 7.78 -11.88 18.71
CA ASP A 205 7.47 -13.25 19.14
C ASP A 205 8.46 -14.26 18.53
N LEU A 206 8.79 -14.10 17.24
CA LEU A 206 9.72 -15.00 16.56
C LEU A 206 11.18 -14.56 16.62
N GLY A 207 11.46 -13.31 17.06
CA GLY A 207 12.82 -12.77 17.17
C GLY A 207 13.54 -12.61 15.82
N GLN A 208 12.82 -12.54 14.71
CA GLN A 208 13.39 -12.44 13.38
C GLN A 208 13.76 -10.99 13.02
N ASN A 209 14.68 -10.83 12.07
CA ASN A 209 15.04 -9.51 11.58
C ASN A 209 13.90 -8.92 10.75
N TRP A 210 13.54 -7.67 11.05
CA TRP A 210 12.51 -6.92 10.35
C TRP A 210 12.72 -6.85 8.83
N LEU A 211 13.99 -6.83 8.38
CA LEU A 211 14.35 -6.75 6.97
C LEU A 211 13.91 -7.99 6.17
N ASP A 212 13.85 -9.16 6.80
CA ASP A 212 13.36 -10.38 6.16
C ASP A 212 11.85 -10.29 5.89
N GLY A 213 11.11 -9.69 6.81
CA GLY A 213 9.70 -9.38 6.63
C GLY A 213 9.46 -8.31 5.56
N ALA A 214 10.23 -7.21 5.59
CA ALA A 214 10.15 -6.15 4.60
C ALA A 214 10.40 -6.67 3.16
N ARG A 215 11.40 -7.53 2.99
CA ARG A 215 11.71 -8.19 1.70
C ARG A 215 10.63 -9.18 1.26
N PHE A 216 9.98 -9.82 2.21
CA PHE A 216 8.86 -10.71 1.88
C PHE A 216 7.66 -9.91 1.40
N PHE A 217 7.35 -8.78 2.04
CA PHE A 217 6.30 -7.86 1.60
C PHE A 217 6.59 -7.27 0.21
N GLU A 218 7.83 -6.84 -0.04
CA GLU A 218 8.28 -6.35 -1.34
C GLU A 218 7.94 -7.30 -2.50
N ARG A 219 8.09 -8.61 -2.26
CA ARG A 219 7.87 -9.64 -3.28
C ARG A 219 6.41 -10.00 -3.50
N ASN A 220 5.56 -9.76 -2.52
CA ASN A 220 4.19 -10.26 -2.52
C ASN A 220 3.13 -9.15 -2.62
N LEU A 221 3.41 -7.93 -2.16
CA LEU A 221 2.41 -6.86 -2.14
C LEU A 221 2.20 -6.24 -3.52
N ILE A 222 0.96 -6.21 -3.99
CA ILE A 222 0.57 -5.52 -5.23
C ILE A 222 0.66 -3.99 -5.10
N ASP A 223 0.64 -3.48 -3.89
CA ASP A 223 0.76 -2.06 -3.57
C ASP A 223 2.14 -1.68 -3.02
N TYR A 224 3.16 -2.49 -3.32
CA TYR A 224 4.51 -2.23 -2.87
C TYR A 224 4.99 -0.83 -3.26
N ASP A 225 5.43 -0.07 -2.27
CA ASP A 225 6.15 1.20 -2.41
C ASP A 225 7.38 1.13 -1.50
N PRO A 226 8.60 1.32 -2.01
CA PRO A 226 9.82 1.10 -1.23
C PRO A 226 9.91 1.98 0.01
N CYS A 227 9.50 3.24 -0.08
CA CYS A 227 9.56 4.15 1.06
C CYS A 227 8.52 3.79 2.13
N SER A 228 7.29 3.49 1.71
CA SER A 228 6.21 3.12 2.62
C SER A 228 6.48 1.76 3.26
N ASN A 229 6.90 0.77 2.49
CA ASN A 229 7.18 -0.56 3.01
C ASN A 229 8.34 -0.52 4.03
N TYR A 230 9.53 -0.15 3.59
CA TYR A 230 10.69 -0.15 4.47
C TYR A 230 10.59 0.91 5.58
N GLY A 231 9.92 2.03 5.31
CA GLY A 231 9.65 3.04 6.32
C GLY A 231 8.79 2.52 7.47
N ASN A 232 7.70 1.82 7.18
CA ASN A 232 6.85 1.22 8.20
C ASN A 232 7.55 0.09 8.98
N TRP A 233 8.36 -0.73 8.31
CA TRP A 233 9.12 -1.79 8.96
C TRP A 233 10.25 -1.28 9.87
N ALA A 234 10.88 -0.15 9.52
CA ALA A 234 11.99 0.45 10.26
C ALA A 234 11.55 1.44 11.35
N TYR A 235 10.28 1.85 11.36
CA TYR A 235 9.71 2.82 12.29
C TYR A 235 9.38 2.17 13.63
#